data_66d7a5ad257b2a4f03480a96deb17a00
#
_entry.id   66d7a5ad257b2a4f03480a96deb17a00
#
_cell.length_a   1.000
_cell.length_b   1.000
_cell.length_c   1.000
_cell.angle_alpha   90.00
_cell.angle_beta   90.00
_cell.angle_gamma   90.00
#
_symmetry.space_group_name_H-M   'P 1'
#
loop_
_entity.id
_entity.type
_entity.pdbx_description
1 polymer ?
#
loop_
_entity_poly.entity_id
_entity_poly.type
_entity_poly.pdbx_seq_one_letter_code
_entity_poly.pdbx_strand_id
1 'polypeptide(L)'
;SAEVMQEALSDGFKGFMIGAQTRGVGGTLDDPDLDPFWAKAHETSTIILVHPVFDASDPRVRDFDMVNAVSRINDQTTALARILFTGHLTRYSGAKVIASTGGAALPYALGRLIRNFKAHPGKYSDPREGFSQLYFDSIVFEPEVLDFLVARVGAEKVLLGSDWPFPIGDIEPCEVVKKSSLSSNNKARILETNAQALFGL
;
A
#
# COMPACT_ATOMS: atom_id res chain seq x y z
N SER A 1 -19.00 8.27 1.63
CA SER A 1 -18.04 7.14 1.69
C SER A 1 -18.02 6.44 3.05
N ALA A 2 -18.08 7.16 4.19
CA ALA A 2 -18.15 6.53 5.51
C ALA A 2 -19.43 5.70 5.69
N GLU A 3 -20.56 6.17 5.20
CA GLU A 3 -21.84 5.44 5.20
C GLU A 3 -21.76 4.15 4.36
N VAL A 4 -21.24 4.24 3.14
CA VAL A 4 -21.02 3.06 2.27
C VAL A 4 -20.09 2.04 2.94
N MET A 5 -19.05 2.52 3.65
CA MET A 5 -18.19 1.63 4.44
C MET A 5 -18.99 0.90 5.53
N GLN A 6 -19.84 1.62 6.25
CA GLN A 6 -20.65 1.02 7.31
C GLN A 6 -21.63 -0.04 6.76
N GLU A 7 -22.29 0.25 5.65
CA GLU A 7 -23.19 -0.71 4.96
C GLU A 7 -22.44 -1.96 4.55
N ALA A 8 -21.35 -1.81 3.79
CA ALA A 8 -20.57 -2.94 3.32
C ALA A 8 -19.98 -3.80 4.45
N LEU A 9 -19.52 -3.19 5.56
CA LEU A 9 -19.09 -3.95 6.73
C LEU A 9 -20.24 -4.74 7.36
N SER A 10 -21.45 -4.17 7.38
CA SER A 10 -22.67 -4.86 7.85
C SER A 10 -23.04 -6.05 6.95
N ASP A 11 -22.75 -5.95 5.65
CA ASP A 11 -22.94 -7.02 4.66
C ASP A 11 -21.81 -8.07 4.67
N GLY A 12 -20.84 -7.91 5.57
CA GLY A 12 -19.76 -8.88 5.78
C GLY A 12 -18.49 -8.65 4.96
N PHE A 13 -18.38 -7.55 4.23
CA PHE A 13 -17.11 -7.17 3.59
C PHE A 13 -16.03 -6.92 4.65
N LYS A 14 -14.80 -7.35 4.36
CA LYS A 14 -13.66 -7.24 5.31
C LYS A 14 -12.78 -6.02 5.09
N GLY A 15 -12.91 -5.36 3.94
CA GLY A 15 -12.09 -4.21 3.59
C GLY A 15 -12.49 -3.58 2.26
N PHE A 16 -11.75 -2.57 1.87
CA PHE A 16 -12.04 -1.76 0.68
C PHE A 16 -10.77 -1.52 -0.12
N MET A 17 -10.92 -1.50 -1.44
CA MET A 17 -9.91 -0.99 -2.33
C MET A 17 -10.24 0.47 -2.68
N ILE A 18 -9.25 1.35 -2.55
CA ILE A 18 -9.36 2.77 -2.91
C ILE A 18 -8.24 3.16 -3.88
N GLY A 19 -8.53 4.13 -4.74
CA GLY A 19 -7.51 4.67 -5.63
C GLY A 19 -6.49 5.53 -4.89
N ALA A 20 -5.25 5.54 -5.37
CA ALA A 20 -4.19 6.42 -4.87
C ALA A 20 -4.53 7.92 -5.10
N GLN A 21 -5.33 8.21 -6.12
CA GLN A 21 -5.93 9.54 -6.33
C GLN A 21 -7.44 9.45 -6.09
N THR A 22 -7.93 10.27 -5.18
CA THR A 22 -9.35 10.37 -4.87
C THR A 22 -9.99 11.51 -5.67
N ARG A 23 -11.28 11.39 -6.02
CA ARG A 23 -12.03 12.42 -6.75
C ARG A 23 -11.49 12.77 -8.14
N GLY A 24 -10.70 11.89 -8.74
CA GLY A 24 -10.10 12.10 -10.06
C GLY A 24 -8.66 12.58 -9.98
N VAL A 25 -8.17 13.05 -11.13
CA VAL A 25 -6.77 13.46 -11.32
C VAL A 25 -6.35 14.54 -10.34
N GLY A 26 -5.24 14.31 -9.63
CA GLY A 26 -4.67 15.26 -8.67
C GLY A 26 -5.29 15.20 -7.26
N GLY A 27 -6.31 14.39 -7.04
CA GLY A 27 -6.84 14.15 -5.70
C GLY A 27 -5.84 13.42 -4.80
N THR A 28 -5.92 13.64 -3.49
CA THR A 28 -4.97 13.06 -2.53
C THR A 28 -5.68 12.32 -1.41
N LEU A 29 -5.02 11.29 -0.86
CA LEU A 29 -5.57 10.50 0.25
C LEU A 29 -5.59 11.27 1.59
N ASP A 30 -4.81 12.31 1.69
CA ASP A 30 -4.74 13.22 2.85
C ASP A 30 -5.64 14.45 2.73
N ASP A 31 -6.58 14.47 1.77
CA ASP A 31 -7.58 15.52 1.64
C ASP A 31 -8.45 15.55 2.92
N PRO A 32 -8.60 16.72 3.59
CA PRO A 32 -9.41 16.84 4.80
C PRO A 32 -10.86 16.38 4.65
N ASP A 33 -11.43 16.47 3.46
CA ASP A 33 -12.78 15.96 3.18
C ASP A 33 -12.88 14.42 3.26
N LEU A 34 -11.75 13.72 3.32
CA LEU A 34 -11.67 12.28 3.58
C LEU A 34 -11.53 11.93 5.07
N ASP A 35 -11.35 12.90 5.94
CA ASP A 35 -11.24 12.64 7.39
C ASP A 35 -12.39 11.78 7.94
N PRO A 36 -13.67 11.96 7.54
CA PRO A 36 -14.76 11.08 7.98
C PRO A 36 -14.60 9.61 7.52
N PHE A 37 -14.01 9.38 6.34
CA PHE A 37 -13.69 8.03 5.85
C PHE A 37 -12.58 7.39 6.70
N TRP A 38 -11.49 8.13 6.94
CA TRP A 38 -10.37 7.64 7.75
C TRP A 38 -10.75 7.42 9.22
N ALA A 39 -11.57 8.31 9.79
CA ALA A 39 -12.09 8.15 11.14
C ALA A 39 -12.94 6.87 11.26
N LYS A 40 -13.82 6.61 10.29
CA LYS A 40 -14.62 5.38 10.27
C LYS A 40 -13.73 4.14 10.13
N ALA A 41 -12.75 4.17 9.24
CA ALA A 41 -11.79 3.07 9.08
C ALA A 41 -11.00 2.78 10.37
N HIS A 42 -10.63 3.85 11.09
CA HIS A 42 -9.98 3.74 12.41
C HIS A 42 -10.88 3.07 13.45
N GLU A 43 -12.12 3.54 13.59
CA GLU A 43 -13.10 3.03 14.57
C GLU A 43 -13.40 1.54 14.36
N THR A 44 -13.53 1.14 13.09
CA THR A 44 -13.92 -0.23 12.71
C THR A 44 -12.74 -1.15 12.44
N SER A 45 -11.50 -0.68 12.58
CA SER A 45 -10.28 -1.41 12.22
C SER A 45 -10.30 -1.96 10.78
N THR A 46 -10.92 -1.21 9.87
CA THR A 46 -11.14 -1.63 8.49
C THR A 46 -9.84 -1.73 7.71
N ILE A 47 -9.77 -2.74 6.85
CA ILE A 47 -8.65 -2.95 5.92
C ILE A 47 -8.86 -2.09 4.67
N ILE A 48 -7.85 -1.30 4.31
CA ILE A 48 -7.85 -0.42 3.14
C ILE A 48 -6.70 -0.79 2.23
N LEU A 49 -7.01 -1.35 1.05
CA LEU A 49 -6.01 -1.55 0.00
C LEU A 49 -5.91 -0.27 -0.84
N VAL A 50 -4.75 0.37 -0.82
CA VAL A 50 -4.46 1.52 -1.70
C VAL A 50 -3.90 0.99 -3.01
N HIS A 51 -4.60 1.27 -4.10
CA HIS A 51 -4.26 0.81 -5.45
C HIS A 51 -4.02 2.01 -6.38
N PRO A 52 -2.99 1.99 -7.25
CA PRO A 52 -2.75 3.09 -8.18
C PRO A 52 -3.89 3.22 -9.19
N VAL A 53 -4.14 4.45 -9.64
CA VAL A 53 -5.13 4.75 -10.68
C VAL A 53 -4.46 5.09 -12.02
N PHE A 54 -5.27 5.37 -13.04
CA PHE A 54 -4.85 5.33 -14.44
C PHE A 54 -4.20 6.60 -14.99
N ASP A 55 -3.94 7.62 -14.18
CA ASP A 55 -3.49 8.87 -14.76
C ASP A 55 -1.98 8.92 -15.03
N ALA A 56 -1.65 9.31 -16.26
CA ALA A 56 -0.32 9.66 -16.68
C ALA A 56 -0.30 11.13 -17.07
N SER A 57 -0.06 11.99 -16.13
CA SER A 57 0.13 13.42 -16.39
C SER A 57 1.44 13.70 -17.14
N ASP A 58 2.43 12.84 -17.03
CA ASP A 58 3.72 12.97 -17.73
C ASP A 58 3.62 12.45 -19.16
N PRO A 59 3.82 13.31 -20.19
CA PRO A 59 3.74 12.88 -21.59
C PRO A 59 4.82 11.84 -21.97
N ARG A 60 5.91 11.75 -21.21
CA ARG A 60 7.02 10.81 -21.49
C ARG A 60 6.67 9.35 -21.22
N VAL A 61 5.58 9.06 -20.51
CA VAL A 61 5.15 7.69 -20.18
C VAL A 61 4.02 7.17 -21.09
N ARG A 62 3.67 7.91 -22.17
CA ARG A 62 2.58 7.52 -23.07
C ARG A 62 2.96 6.38 -24.00
N ASP A 63 4.25 6.22 -24.28
CA ASP A 63 4.78 5.14 -25.11
C ASP A 63 5.17 3.93 -24.23
N PHE A 64 5.31 2.76 -24.87
CA PHE A 64 5.81 1.51 -24.27
C PHE A 64 4.99 1.00 -23.07
N ASP A 65 3.71 1.35 -23.00
CA ASP A 65 2.83 1.03 -21.85
C ASP A 65 3.38 1.48 -20.49
N MET A 66 4.26 2.50 -20.48
CA MET A 66 4.87 3.03 -19.27
C MET A 66 3.87 3.68 -18.31
N VAL A 67 2.65 4.00 -18.76
CA VAL A 67 1.57 4.37 -17.83
C VAL A 67 1.38 3.28 -16.79
N ASN A 68 1.35 2.03 -17.21
CA ASN A 68 1.20 0.90 -16.31
C ASN A 68 2.50 0.59 -15.56
N ALA A 69 3.62 0.50 -16.28
CA ALA A 69 4.88 0.06 -15.70
C ALA A 69 5.57 1.12 -14.81
N VAL A 70 5.31 2.41 -15.03
CA VAL A 70 6.03 3.51 -14.35
C VAL A 70 5.08 4.48 -13.63
N SER A 71 4.04 5.01 -14.33
CA SER A 71 3.17 6.03 -13.72
C SER A 71 2.43 5.52 -12.50
N ARG A 72 1.95 4.29 -12.52
CA ARG A 72 1.26 3.68 -11.38
C ARG A 72 2.17 3.53 -10.15
N ILE A 73 3.44 3.18 -10.37
CA ILE A 73 4.44 3.12 -9.31
C ILE A 73 4.66 4.50 -8.71
N ASN A 74 4.77 5.54 -9.54
CA ASN A 74 4.95 6.91 -9.09
C ASN A 74 3.72 7.45 -8.34
N ASP A 75 2.53 7.18 -8.85
CA ASP A 75 1.26 7.57 -8.23
C ASP A 75 1.10 6.96 -6.83
N GLN A 76 1.27 5.66 -6.72
CA GLN A 76 1.24 4.93 -5.45
C GLN A 76 2.27 5.45 -4.46
N THR A 77 3.52 5.65 -4.91
CA THR A 77 4.60 6.18 -4.07
C THR A 77 4.26 7.57 -3.54
N THR A 78 3.71 8.43 -4.40
CA THR A 78 3.31 9.80 -4.04
C THR A 78 2.19 9.80 -3.00
N ALA A 79 1.13 9.03 -3.25
CA ALA A 79 -0.01 8.93 -2.34
C ALA A 79 0.41 8.43 -0.95
N LEU A 80 1.21 7.35 -0.90
CA LEU A 80 1.71 6.80 0.36
C LEU A 80 2.65 7.77 1.08
N ALA A 81 3.59 8.41 0.38
CA ALA A 81 4.50 9.37 0.98
C ALA A 81 3.74 10.56 1.61
N ARG A 82 2.65 11.03 0.97
CA ARG A 82 1.81 12.10 1.51
C ARG A 82 1.16 11.71 2.83
N ILE A 83 0.49 10.55 2.89
CA ILE A 83 -0.16 10.09 4.14
C ILE A 83 0.84 9.83 5.27
N LEU A 84 2.11 9.50 4.95
CA LEU A 84 3.18 9.42 5.95
C LEU A 84 3.54 10.81 6.49
N PHE A 85 3.80 11.79 5.61
CA PHE A 85 4.18 13.14 6.02
C PHE A 85 3.08 13.92 6.74
N THR A 86 1.82 13.65 6.44
CA THR A 86 0.67 14.26 7.14
C THR A 86 0.32 13.55 8.45
N GLY A 87 0.96 12.42 8.75
CA GLY A 87 0.70 11.64 9.97
C GLY A 87 -0.66 10.94 9.97
N HIS A 88 -1.25 10.69 8.81
CA HIS A 88 -2.58 10.08 8.69
C HIS A 88 -2.65 8.71 9.36
N LEU A 89 -1.63 7.86 9.14
CA LEU A 89 -1.62 6.51 9.71
C LEU A 89 -1.43 6.54 11.24
N THR A 90 -0.75 7.53 11.77
CA THR A 90 -0.63 7.73 13.21
C THR A 90 -1.96 8.22 13.82
N ARG A 91 -2.60 9.18 13.15
CA ARG A 91 -3.91 9.73 13.55
C ARG A 91 -5.01 8.68 13.49
N TYR A 92 -5.04 7.89 12.43
CA TYR A 92 -6.04 6.85 12.17
C TYR A 92 -5.46 5.44 12.31
N SER A 93 -4.72 5.18 13.37
CA SER A 93 -3.94 3.97 13.60
C SER A 93 -4.75 2.66 13.65
N GLY A 94 -6.07 2.74 13.82
CA GLY A 94 -6.97 1.59 13.72
C GLY A 94 -7.13 1.09 12.28
N ALA A 95 -7.09 1.99 11.28
CA ALA A 95 -7.17 1.60 9.87
C ALA A 95 -5.96 0.72 9.49
N LYS A 96 -6.23 -0.39 8.79
CA LYS A 96 -5.19 -1.35 8.34
C LYS A 96 -4.91 -1.11 6.86
N VAL A 97 -3.86 -0.37 6.55
CA VAL A 97 -3.56 0.04 5.18
C VAL A 97 -2.58 -0.92 4.52
N ILE A 98 -3.00 -1.50 3.39
CA ILE A 98 -2.18 -2.32 2.51
C ILE A 98 -1.73 -1.45 1.34
N ALA A 99 -0.43 -1.35 1.15
CA ALA A 99 0.21 -0.70 0.01
C ALA A 99 0.41 -1.73 -1.10
N SER A 100 -0.33 -1.61 -2.21
CA SER A 100 -0.22 -2.55 -3.33
C SER A 100 1.12 -2.43 -4.06
N THR A 101 1.41 -3.37 -4.93
CA THR A 101 2.64 -3.41 -5.76
C THR A 101 3.91 -3.32 -4.90
N GLY A 102 3.96 -4.13 -3.82
CA GLY A 102 5.08 -4.11 -2.86
C GLY A 102 5.31 -2.76 -2.17
N GLY A 103 4.30 -1.88 -2.17
CA GLY A 103 4.42 -0.49 -1.73
C GLY A 103 5.13 0.41 -2.75
N ALA A 104 5.20 -0.02 -4.00
CA ALA A 104 5.83 0.70 -5.10
C ALA A 104 7.29 1.09 -4.78
N ALA A 105 7.70 2.32 -4.99
CA ALA A 105 9.05 2.76 -4.65
C ALA A 105 9.23 3.18 -3.17
N LEU A 106 8.17 3.15 -2.36
CA LEU A 106 8.21 3.67 -0.99
C LEU A 106 9.23 2.95 -0.09
N PRO A 107 9.34 1.59 -0.07
CA PRO A 107 10.33 0.90 0.75
C PRO A 107 11.78 1.29 0.42
N TYR A 108 12.06 1.55 -0.86
CA TYR A 108 13.35 2.05 -1.33
C TYR A 108 13.57 3.52 -0.95
N ALA A 109 12.54 4.37 -1.15
CA ALA A 109 12.62 5.82 -0.96
C ALA A 109 12.57 6.28 0.51
N LEU A 110 12.23 5.39 1.46
CA LEU A 110 12.01 5.75 2.87
C LEU A 110 13.19 6.54 3.47
N GLY A 111 14.43 6.16 3.16
CA GLY A 111 15.61 6.87 3.62
C GLY A 111 15.66 8.33 3.16
N ARG A 112 15.20 8.60 1.93
CA ARG A 112 15.08 9.95 1.40
C ARG A 112 13.97 10.75 2.07
N LEU A 113 12.83 10.11 2.37
CA LEU A 113 11.74 10.75 3.12
C LEU A 113 12.19 11.13 4.53
N ILE A 114 12.90 10.25 5.23
CA ILE A 114 13.49 10.53 6.54
C ILE A 114 14.46 11.71 6.46
N ARG A 115 15.29 11.76 5.43
CA ARG A 115 16.22 12.89 5.23
C ARG A 115 15.49 14.20 5.01
N ASN A 116 14.40 14.18 4.21
CA ASN A 116 13.56 15.34 3.97
C ASN A 116 12.88 15.82 5.26
N PHE A 117 12.32 14.92 6.05
CA PHE A 117 11.76 15.21 7.38
C PHE A 117 12.78 15.93 8.28
N LYS A 118 13.99 15.37 8.40
CA LYS A 118 15.06 15.95 9.21
C LYS A 118 15.53 17.33 8.73
N ALA A 119 15.45 17.58 7.42
CA ALA A 119 15.83 18.86 6.83
C ALA A 119 14.78 19.98 7.05
N HIS A 120 13.56 19.62 7.47
CA HIS A 120 12.44 20.54 7.66
C HIS A 120 11.74 20.33 9.02
N PRO A 121 12.43 20.66 10.13
CA PRO A 121 11.91 20.43 11.48
C PRO A 121 10.54 21.07 11.69
N GLY A 122 9.60 20.32 12.26
CA GLY A 122 8.26 20.79 12.61
C GLY A 122 7.28 20.97 11.44
N LYS A 123 7.69 20.66 10.18
CA LYS A 123 6.81 20.80 9.01
C LYS A 123 6.00 19.54 8.67
N TYR A 124 6.51 18.37 9.04
CA TYR A 124 5.94 17.07 8.66
C TYR A 124 5.94 16.13 9.85
N SER A 125 5.11 15.10 9.79
CA SER A 125 5.20 13.95 10.69
C SER A 125 6.40 13.07 10.33
N ASP A 126 6.92 12.33 11.31
CA ASP A 126 8.00 11.37 11.06
C ASP A 126 7.49 10.22 10.18
N PRO A 127 8.01 10.05 8.95
CA PRO A 127 7.50 9.04 8.04
C PRO A 127 7.70 7.60 8.54
N ARG A 128 8.61 7.36 9.50
CA ARG A 128 8.88 6.05 10.08
C ARG A 128 7.68 5.53 10.87
N GLU A 129 6.96 6.42 11.57
CA GLU A 129 5.82 6.05 12.40
C GLU A 129 4.68 5.47 11.55
N GLY A 130 4.29 6.17 10.50
CA GLY A 130 3.26 5.68 9.58
C GLY A 130 3.74 4.48 8.76
N PHE A 131 4.99 4.47 8.31
CA PHE A 131 5.54 3.36 7.52
C PHE A 131 5.50 2.03 8.28
N SER A 132 5.78 2.02 9.57
CA SER A 132 5.73 0.81 10.41
C SER A 132 4.33 0.20 10.54
N GLN A 133 3.28 0.97 10.23
CA GLN A 133 1.89 0.52 10.30
C GLN A 133 1.40 -0.09 8.99
N LEU A 134 2.07 0.16 7.86
CA LEU A 134 1.69 -0.35 6.56
C LEU A 134 1.84 -1.87 6.48
N TYR A 135 0.94 -2.48 5.71
CA TYR A 135 1.08 -3.80 5.11
C TYR A 135 1.41 -3.65 3.64
N PHE A 136 1.94 -4.69 3.02
CA PHE A 136 2.39 -4.69 1.64
C PHE A 136 1.92 -5.96 0.96
N ASP A 137 1.75 -5.96 -0.35
CA ASP A 137 1.57 -7.19 -1.10
C ASP A 137 2.89 -7.70 -1.70
N SER A 138 2.86 -8.91 -2.24
CA SER A 138 4.02 -9.55 -2.87
C SER A 138 4.08 -9.34 -4.40
N ILE A 139 3.36 -8.34 -4.93
CA ILE A 139 3.34 -8.06 -6.37
C ILE A 139 4.61 -7.28 -6.75
N VAL A 140 5.73 -7.99 -6.79
CA VAL A 140 7.06 -7.44 -7.08
C VAL A 140 7.77 -8.18 -8.23
N PHE A 141 7.18 -9.30 -8.70
CA PHE A 141 7.57 -10.11 -9.86
C PHE A 141 8.95 -10.79 -9.79
N GLU A 142 9.84 -10.35 -8.90
CA GLU A 142 11.18 -10.89 -8.74
C GLU A 142 11.46 -11.33 -7.30
N PRO A 143 12.01 -12.54 -7.07
CA PRO A 143 12.30 -13.05 -5.71
C PRO A 143 13.24 -12.16 -4.91
N GLU A 144 14.26 -11.59 -5.54
CA GLU A 144 15.24 -10.70 -4.89
C GLU A 144 14.60 -9.38 -4.43
N VAL A 145 13.60 -8.89 -5.15
CA VAL A 145 12.84 -7.70 -4.76
C VAL A 145 11.94 -8.03 -3.57
N LEU A 146 11.36 -9.24 -3.52
CA LEU A 146 10.61 -9.71 -2.34
C LEU A 146 11.52 -9.84 -1.13
N ASP A 147 12.73 -10.40 -1.30
CA ASP A 147 13.72 -10.50 -0.22
C ASP A 147 14.09 -9.12 0.34
N PHE A 148 14.31 -8.14 -0.54
CA PHE A 148 14.53 -6.75 -0.14
C PHE A 148 13.33 -6.17 0.62
N LEU A 149 12.10 -6.34 0.11
CA LEU A 149 10.90 -5.86 0.76
C LEU A 149 10.78 -6.42 2.18
N VAL A 150 10.91 -7.75 2.33
CA VAL A 150 10.83 -8.43 3.63
C VAL A 150 11.92 -7.95 4.58
N ALA A 151 13.14 -7.74 4.09
CA ALA A 151 14.23 -7.19 4.91
C ALA A 151 13.93 -5.77 5.41
N ARG A 152 13.10 -4.99 4.68
CA ARG A 152 12.74 -3.61 5.04
C ARG A 152 11.56 -3.53 6.00
N VAL A 153 10.56 -4.41 5.85
CA VAL A 153 9.26 -4.26 6.52
C VAL A 153 8.91 -5.40 7.50
N GLY A 154 9.62 -6.52 7.41
CA GLY A 154 9.29 -7.76 8.13
C GLY A 154 8.32 -8.65 7.33
N ALA A 155 8.49 -9.96 7.44
CA ALA A 155 7.65 -10.92 6.72
C ALA A 155 6.19 -10.88 7.18
N GLU A 156 5.93 -10.49 8.42
CA GLU A 156 4.60 -10.36 9.01
C GLU A 156 3.77 -9.22 8.42
N LYS A 157 4.39 -8.34 7.66
CA LYS A 157 3.74 -7.21 6.99
C LYS A 157 3.44 -7.47 5.51
N VAL A 158 3.87 -8.59 4.95
CA VAL A 158 3.71 -8.90 3.53
C VAL A 158 2.62 -9.95 3.32
N LEU A 159 1.73 -9.68 2.37
CA LEU A 159 0.59 -10.53 2.00
C LEU A 159 0.78 -11.04 0.57
N LEU A 160 0.29 -12.24 0.26
CA LEU A 160 0.25 -12.71 -1.12
C LEU A 160 -0.69 -11.83 -1.96
N GLY A 161 -0.20 -11.36 -3.11
CA GLY A 161 -0.98 -10.60 -4.08
C GLY A 161 -0.69 -11.04 -5.51
N SER A 162 -1.65 -10.86 -6.43
CA SER A 162 -1.53 -11.27 -7.83
C SER A 162 -1.81 -10.17 -8.84
N ASP A 163 -2.50 -9.10 -8.44
CA ASP A 163 -3.05 -8.08 -9.36
C ASP A 163 -3.97 -8.67 -10.45
N TRP A 164 -4.52 -9.87 -10.22
CA TRP A 164 -5.50 -10.47 -11.13
C TRP A 164 -6.82 -9.67 -11.09
N PRO A 165 -7.53 -9.43 -12.21
CA PRO A 165 -7.36 -10.02 -13.55
C PRO A 165 -6.62 -9.11 -14.56
N PHE A 166 -5.78 -8.22 -14.12
CA PHE A 166 -5.09 -7.30 -15.03
C PHE A 166 -4.03 -8.02 -15.89
N PRO A 167 -3.81 -7.56 -17.15
CA PRO A 167 -2.82 -8.20 -18.04
C PRO A 167 -1.39 -8.20 -17.51
N ILE A 168 -1.04 -7.25 -16.64
CA ILE A 168 0.26 -7.17 -15.98
C ILE A 168 0.30 -7.96 -14.67
N GLY A 169 -0.86 -8.50 -14.22
CA GLY A 169 -0.94 -9.28 -13.01
C GLY A 169 -0.11 -10.57 -13.07
N ASP A 170 0.24 -11.08 -11.90
CA ASP A 170 0.96 -12.34 -11.78
C ASP A 170 -0.02 -13.52 -11.80
N ILE A 171 0.11 -14.38 -12.80
CA ILE A 171 -0.73 -15.59 -12.94
C ILE A 171 -0.26 -16.74 -12.05
N GLU A 172 0.95 -16.68 -11.52
CA GLU A 172 1.56 -17.67 -10.62
C GLU A 172 2.12 -16.99 -9.36
N PRO A 173 1.33 -16.21 -8.61
CA PRO A 173 1.81 -15.31 -7.55
C PRO A 173 2.55 -16.02 -6.41
N CYS A 174 2.35 -17.32 -6.24
CA CYS A 174 3.09 -18.11 -5.26
C CYS A 174 4.55 -18.34 -5.65
N GLU A 175 4.91 -18.25 -6.93
CA GLU A 175 6.24 -18.59 -7.42
C GLU A 175 7.31 -17.59 -6.96
N VAL A 176 6.99 -16.30 -6.92
CA VAL A 176 7.90 -15.27 -6.39
C VAL A 176 8.27 -15.57 -4.94
N VAL A 177 7.29 -16.00 -4.13
CA VAL A 177 7.51 -16.36 -2.73
C VAL A 177 8.30 -17.67 -2.61
N LYS A 178 7.93 -18.70 -3.38
CA LYS A 178 8.63 -20.01 -3.35
C LYS A 178 10.10 -19.90 -3.74
N LYS A 179 10.41 -19.08 -4.74
CA LYS A 179 11.78 -18.89 -5.28
C LYS A 179 12.64 -17.91 -4.46
N SER A 180 12.05 -17.11 -3.57
CA SER A 180 12.79 -16.19 -2.69
C SER A 180 13.77 -16.93 -1.77
N SER A 181 14.73 -16.21 -1.21
CA SER A 181 15.70 -16.72 -0.23
C SER A 181 15.14 -16.81 1.21
N LEU A 182 13.88 -16.43 1.40
CA LEU A 182 13.22 -16.39 2.71
C LEU A 182 13.15 -17.77 3.37
N SER A 183 13.17 -17.79 4.70
CA SER A 183 12.94 -19.01 5.47
C SER A 183 11.55 -19.60 5.22
N SER A 184 11.40 -20.92 5.41
CA SER A 184 10.11 -21.61 5.26
C SER A 184 9.00 -20.98 6.09
N ASN A 185 9.33 -20.51 7.31
CA ASN A 185 8.37 -19.80 8.17
C ASN A 185 7.91 -18.48 7.57
N ASN A 186 8.84 -17.67 7.01
CA ASN A 186 8.48 -16.41 6.37
C ASN A 186 7.67 -16.62 5.09
N LYS A 187 7.99 -17.65 4.30
CA LYS A 187 7.19 -18.05 3.13
C LYS A 187 5.76 -18.43 3.54
N ALA A 188 5.58 -19.25 4.57
CA ALA A 188 4.27 -19.63 5.08
C ALA A 188 3.46 -18.41 5.55
N ARG A 189 4.12 -17.46 6.22
CA ARG A 189 3.47 -16.19 6.61
C ARG A 189 2.91 -15.44 5.43
N ILE A 190 3.71 -15.23 4.38
CA ILE A 190 3.31 -14.47 3.20
C ILE A 190 2.22 -15.19 2.42
N LEU A 191 2.35 -16.52 2.25
CA LEU A 191 1.43 -17.32 1.46
C LEU A 191 0.06 -17.48 2.13
N GLU A 192 -0.02 -17.42 3.46
CA GLU A 192 -1.25 -17.82 4.15
C GLU A 192 -1.50 -17.05 5.47
N THR A 193 -0.63 -17.21 6.48
CA THR A 193 -1.00 -16.88 7.87
C THR A 193 -1.16 -15.40 8.13
N ASN A 194 -0.47 -14.53 7.37
CA ASN A 194 -0.66 -13.08 7.50
C ASN A 194 -2.05 -12.64 7.03
N ALA A 195 -2.53 -13.20 5.92
CA ALA A 195 -3.87 -12.90 5.44
C ALA A 195 -4.94 -13.42 6.41
N GLN A 196 -4.78 -14.65 6.92
CA GLN A 196 -5.67 -15.21 7.94
C GLN A 196 -5.75 -14.30 9.17
N ALA A 197 -4.60 -13.86 9.68
CA ALA A 197 -4.55 -12.99 10.85
C ALA A 197 -5.16 -11.60 10.60
N LEU A 198 -4.87 -11.00 9.42
CA LEU A 198 -5.34 -9.65 9.11
C LEU A 198 -6.85 -9.61 8.82
N PHE A 199 -7.38 -10.60 8.09
CA PHE A 199 -8.78 -10.65 7.68
C PHE A 199 -9.68 -11.43 8.65
N GLY A 200 -9.12 -12.09 9.67
CA GLY A 200 -9.87 -12.89 10.64
C GLY A 200 -10.54 -14.10 9.98
N LEU A 201 -9.75 -14.87 9.20
CA LEU A 201 -10.19 -16.08 8.49
C LEU A 201 -9.88 -17.35 9.29
#